data_eafcd7f47324666b02523d6144bcf412
#
_entry.id   eafcd7f47324666b02523d6144bcf412
#
_cell.length_a   1.000
_cell.length_b   1.000
_cell.length_c   1.000
_cell.angle_alpha   90.00
_cell.angle_beta   90.00
_cell.angle_gamma   90.00
#
_symmetry.space_group_name_H-M   'P 1'
#
loop_
_entity.id
_entity.type
_entity.pdbx_description
1 polymer ?
#
loop_
_entity_poly.entity_id
_entity_poly.type
_entity_poly.pdbx_seq_one_letter_code
_entity_poly.pdbx_strand_id
1 'polypeptide(L)'
;LNVNTGRDILFVVDEASMIANSGFADSGFGSGRLLDDLVQFVYGGANCRLMLIGDKAQLPPVGEEESPALMRQVMESYGMQVFEADLTEVLRQSENSGILHNATMIRRLITHDQITQLPKISITAFADIHVVRGDELIEQLASSYSQVGIDDTIVVTRSNKRANIYNQGIRARILDREEEIS
;
A
#
# COMPACT_ATOMS: atom_id res chain seq x y z
N LEU A 1 -1.50 0.75 26.66
CA LEU A 1 -2.19 -0.24 25.79
C LEU A 1 -3.44 -0.71 26.48
N ASN A 2 -4.57 -0.73 25.77
CA ASN A 2 -5.78 -1.39 26.28
C ASN A 2 -5.53 -2.90 26.39
N VAL A 3 -6.05 -3.52 27.45
CA VAL A 3 -5.93 -4.97 27.64
C VAL A 3 -7.09 -5.65 26.91
N ASN A 4 -6.78 -6.66 26.11
CA ASN A 4 -7.81 -7.51 25.50
C ASN A 4 -8.36 -8.49 26.58
N THR A 5 -9.62 -8.33 26.93
CA THR A 5 -10.36 -9.23 27.84
C THR A 5 -11.24 -10.24 27.09
N GLY A 6 -11.15 -10.27 25.77
CA GLY A 6 -11.96 -11.13 24.90
C GLY A 6 -11.57 -12.61 24.99
N ARG A 7 -12.50 -13.45 24.57
CA ARG A 7 -12.31 -14.91 24.49
C ARG A 7 -12.82 -15.44 23.17
N ASP A 8 -12.09 -16.39 22.57
CA ASP A 8 -12.47 -17.09 21.34
C ASP A 8 -12.69 -16.13 20.16
N ILE A 9 -11.86 -15.07 20.05
CA ILE A 9 -11.97 -14.04 19.02
C ILE A 9 -10.91 -14.28 17.93
N LEU A 10 -11.32 -14.18 16.67
CA LEU A 10 -10.44 -14.04 15.53
C LEU A 10 -10.32 -12.56 15.18
N PHE A 11 -9.11 -12.02 15.33
CA PHE A 11 -8.76 -10.69 14.85
C PHE A 11 -8.30 -10.79 13.40
N VAL A 12 -8.91 -10.02 12.52
CA VAL A 12 -8.52 -9.93 11.10
C VAL A 12 -7.96 -8.54 10.86
N VAL A 13 -6.73 -8.47 10.37
CA VAL A 13 -6.04 -7.23 10.03
C VAL A 13 -5.75 -7.23 8.55
N ASP A 14 -6.40 -6.33 7.83
CA ASP A 14 -6.15 -6.10 6.43
C ASP A 14 -5.00 -5.08 6.25
N GLU A 15 -4.39 -5.04 5.06
CA GLU A 15 -3.22 -4.21 4.75
C GLU A 15 -2.05 -4.40 5.73
N ALA A 16 -1.85 -5.62 6.21
CA ALA A 16 -0.83 -5.95 7.21
C ALA A 16 0.61 -5.71 6.71
N SER A 17 0.81 -5.53 5.40
CA SER A 17 2.10 -5.13 4.81
C SER A 17 2.64 -3.82 5.37
N MET A 18 1.79 -2.96 5.92
CA MET A 18 2.18 -1.65 6.47
C MET A 18 2.53 -1.69 7.97
N ILE A 19 2.41 -2.84 8.63
CA ILE A 19 2.70 -2.96 10.07
C ILE A 19 4.20 -3.05 10.30
N ALA A 20 4.77 -2.00 10.89
CA ALA A 20 6.18 -1.93 11.24
C ALA A 20 6.50 -2.68 12.54
N ASN A 21 7.74 -3.18 12.64
CA ASN A 21 8.30 -3.72 13.87
C ASN A 21 9.52 -2.93 14.36
N SER A 22 10.07 -2.04 13.54
CA SER A 22 11.13 -1.11 13.93
C SER A 22 10.51 0.10 14.65
N GLY A 23 10.95 0.35 15.87
CA GLY A 23 10.50 1.48 16.66
C GLY A 23 11.04 2.79 16.09
N PHE A 24 10.17 3.64 15.54
CA PHE A 24 10.50 5.05 15.41
C PHE A 24 10.30 5.71 16.77
N ALA A 25 11.37 6.25 17.34
CA ALA A 25 11.36 6.89 18.67
C ALA A 25 10.38 8.05 18.81
N ASP A 26 9.86 8.57 17.71
CA ASP A 26 8.90 9.68 17.65
C ASP A 26 7.45 9.26 17.33
N SER A 27 7.12 7.96 17.32
CA SER A 27 5.73 7.56 17.17
C SER A 27 4.98 7.88 18.46
N GLY A 28 4.13 8.89 18.45
CA GLY A 28 3.29 9.27 19.60
C GLY A 28 2.23 8.21 19.99
N PHE A 29 2.32 6.99 19.45
CA PHE A 29 1.38 5.89 19.66
C PHE A 29 2.09 4.60 20.06
N GLY A 30 1.58 3.95 21.13
CA GLY A 30 2.05 2.65 21.58
C GLY A 30 3.50 2.63 22.07
N SER A 31 4.15 1.49 21.91
CA SER A 31 5.58 1.29 22.21
C SER A 31 6.51 1.77 21.08
N GLY A 32 5.95 2.21 19.95
CA GLY A 32 6.69 2.46 18.70
C GLY A 32 6.94 1.18 17.88
N ARG A 33 6.56 0.01 18.39
CA ARG A 33 6.69 -1.29 17.75
C ARG A 33 5.30 -1.89 17.52
N LEU A 34 4.66 -1.45 16.44
CA LEU A 34 3.24 -1.73 16.20
C LEU A 34 2.92 -3.23 16.13
N LEU A 35 3.80 -4.04 15.54
CA LEU A 35 3.61 -5.48 15.47
C LEU A 35 3.66 -6.14 16.85
N ASP A 36 4.62 -5.75 17.70
CA ASP A 36 4.72 -6.23 19.09
C ASP A 36 3.44 -5.87 19.87
N ASP A 37 2.99 -4.63 19.75
CA ASP A 37 1.78 -4.14 20.42
C ASP A 37 0.53 -4.91 19.98
N LEU A 38 0.41 -5.19 18.68
CA LEU A 38 -0.69 -5.97 18.11
C LEU A 38 -0.70 -7.40 18.64
N VAL A 39 0.46 -8.07 18.61
CA VAL A 39 0.60 -9.46 19.10
C VAL A 39 0.28 -9.53 20.59
N GLN A 40 0.84 -8.64 21.39
CA GLN A 40 0.54 -8.57 22.83
C GLN A 40 -0.94 -8.32 23.11
N PHE A 41 -1.57 -7.42 22.35
CA PHE A 41 -3.00 -7.17 22.50
C PHE A 41 -3.83 -8.40 22.17
N VAL A 42 -3.64 -9.01 20.99
CA VAL A 42 -4.44 -10.15 20.55
C VAL A 42 -4.30 -11.33 21.50
N TYR A 43 -3.09 -11.71 21.84
CA TYR A 43 -2.81 -12.89 22.68
C TYR A 43 -2.85 -12.61 24.18
N GLY A 44 -3.15 -11.37 24.59
CA GLY A 44 -3.57 -11.04 25.95
C GLY A 44 -4.98 -11.58 26.29
N GLY A 45 -5.81 -11.86 25.28
CA GLY A 45 -7.10 -12.51 25.45
C GLY A 45 -7.02 -14.05 25.51
N ALA A 46 -8.10 -14.69 25.89
CA ALA A 46 -8.17 -16.14 26.02
C ALA A 46 -8.55 -16.80 24.68
N ASN A 47 -7.73 -17.73 24.17
CA ASN A 47 -7.96 -18.47 22.92
C ASN A 47 -8.23 -17.54 21.71
N CYS A 48 -7.58 -16.40 21.67
CA CYS A 48 -7.67 -15.48 20.54
C CYS A 48 -6.73 -15.90 19.43
N ARG A 49 -7.07 -15.54 18.19
CA ARG A 49 -6.29 -15.82 16.97
C ARG A 49 -6.14 -14.56 16.16
N LEU A 50 -5.06 -14.50 15.37
CA LEU A 50 -4.74 -13.40 14.48
C LEU A 50 -4.70 -13.91 13.04
N MET A 51 -5.36 -13.21 12.12
CA MET A 51 -5.26 -13.37 10.70
C MET A 51 -4.72 -12.06 10.10
N LEU A 52 -3.59 -12.14 9.44
CA LEU A 52 -2.95 -11.02 8.75
C LEU A 52 -3.17 -11.19 7.25
N ILE A 53 -3.74 -10.18 6.61
CA ILE A 53 -3.98 -10.14 5.17
C ILE A 53 -3.16 -9.00 4.61
N GLY A 54 -2.38 -9.25 3.57
CA GLY A 54 -1.54 -8.23 2.96
C GLY A 54 -0.82 -8.74 1.72
N ASP A 55 -0.08 -7.86 1.09
CA ASP A 55 0.62 -8.14 -0.15
C ASP A 55 2.12 -7.85 0.02
N LYS A 56 2.96 -8.88 -0.06
CA LYS A 56 4.43 -8.78 0.05
C LYS A 56 5.07 -7.99 -1.11
N ALA A 57 4.34 -7.76 -2.21
CA ALA A 57 4.81 -6.94 -3.33
C ALA A 57 4.41 -5.46 -3.21
N GLN A 58 3.63 -5.09 -2.20
CA GLN A 58 3.38 -3.70 -1.85
C GLN A 58 4.56 -3.10 -1.06
N LEU A 59 4.55 -1.76 -0.92
CA LEU A 59 5.61 -1.08 -0.16
C LEU A 59 5.63 -1.55 1.29
N PRO A 60 6.81 -1.94 1.81
CA PRO A 60 6.96 -2.25 3.22
C PRO A 60 6.86 -0.99 4.08
N PRO A 61 6.81 -1.13 5.42
CA PRO A 61 6.85 0.00 6.32
C PRO A 61 8.10 0.86 6.12
N VAL A 62 7.98 2.15 6.40
CA VAL A 62 9.11 3.09 6.25
C VAL A 62 10.30 2.64 7.12
N GLY A 63 11.45 2.48 6.48
CA GLY A 63 12.70 2.05 7.13
C GLY A 63 12.89 0.54 7.24
N GLU A 64 11.96 -0.25 6.72
CA GLU A 64 12.07 -1.71 6.63
C GLU A 64 12.18 -2.16 5.16
N GLU A 65 12.94 -3.21 4.90
CA GLU A 65 13.13 -3.76 3.53
C GLU A 65 11.98 -4.69 3.15
N GLU A 66 11.36 -5.34 4.14
CA GLU A 66 10.25 -6.27 3.98
C GLU A 66 9.14 -5.97 5.00
N SER A 67 7.98 -6.55 4.82
CA SER A 67 6.82 -6.40 5.72
C SER A 67 6.90 -7.42 6.85
N PRO A 68 7.36 -7.07 8.07
CA PRO A 68 7.62 -8.04 9.14
C PRO A 68 6.38 -8.83 9.55
N ALA A 69 5.20 -8.21 9.49
CA ALA A 69 3.93 -8.87 9.80
C ALA A 69 3.56 -10.00 8.83
N LEU A 70 4.11 -9.98 7.61
CA LEU A 70 3.87 -11.00 6.58
C LEU A 70 5.04 -12.00 6.46
N MET A 71 6.05 -11.87 7.31
CA MET A 71 7.18 -12.80 7.35
C MET A 71 6.92 -13.92 8.35
N ARG A 72 6.81 -15.14 7.84
CA ARG A 72 6.60 -16.32 8.67
C ARG A 72 7.59 -16.42 9.85
N GLN A 73 8.87 -16.23 9.56
CA GLN A 73 9.93 -16.34 10.56
C GLN A 73 9.78 -15.32 11.70
N VAL A 74 9.34 -14.09 11.36
CA VAL A 74 9.07 -13.05 12.35
C VAL A 74 7.90 -13.46 13.24
N MET A 75 6.80 -13.95 12.64
CA MET A 75 5.64 -14.37 13.41
C MET A 75 5.92 -15.61 14.26
N GLU A 76 6.69 -16.57 13.76
CA GLU A 76 7.14 -17.73 14.53
C GLU A 76 8.06 -17.36 15.70
N SER A 77 8.83 -16.27 15.61
CA SER A 77 9.67 -15.78 16.71
C SER A 77 8.91 -15.36 17.96
N TYR A 78 7.59 -15.05 17.82
CA TYR A 78 6.68 -14.85 18.95
C TYR A 78 6.18 -16.14 19.59
N GLY A 79 6.68 -17.31 19.17
CA GLY A 79 6.24 -18.62 19.66
C GLY A 79 4.92 -19.10 19.09
N MET A 80 4.46 -18.50 17.98
CA MET A 80 3.19 -18.83 17.34
C MET A 80 3.35 -19.92 16.29
N GLN A 81 2.30 -20.73 16.11
CA GLN A 81 2.16 -21.58 14.95
C GLN A 81 1.54 -20.79 13.81
N VAL A 82 2.27 -20.70 12.68
CA VAL A 82 1.88 -19.89 11.53
C VAL A 82 1.42 -20.76 10.36
N PHE A 83 0.25 -20.44 9.82
CA PHE A 83 -0.28 -21.01 8.58
C PHE A 83 -0.30 -19.92 7.51
N GLU A 84 0.19 -20.22 6.33
CA GLU A 84 0.21 -19.30 5.19
C GLU A 84 -0.65 -19.83 4.05
N ALA A 85 -1.30 -18.91 3.34
CA ALA A 85 -2.00 -19.18 2.10
C ALA A 85 -1.79 -18.02 1.14
N ASP A 86 -1.36 -18.32 -0.08
CA ASP A 86 -1.16 -17.33 -1.14
C ASP A 86 -2.35 -17.31 -2.08
N LEU A 87 -2.95 -16.14 -2.26
CA LEU A 87 -4.00 -15.88 -3.25
C LEU A 87 -3.33 -15.39 -4.54
N THR A 88 -3.31 -16.23 -5.55
CA THR A 88 -2.59 -15.98 -6.82
C THR A 88 -3.47 -15.52 -7.97
N GLU A 89 -4.79 -15.68 -7.85
CA GLU A 89 -5.74 -15.31 -8.89
C GLU A 89 -6.14 -13.83 -8.80
N VAL A 90 -6.04 -13.12 -9.92
CA VAL A 90 -6.42 -11.69 -10.00
C VAL A 90 -7.81 -11.58 -10.61
N LEU A 91 -8.79 -11.12 -9.83
CA LEU A 91 -10.19 -11.02 -10.24
C LEU A 91 -10.63 -9.60 -10.62
N ARG A 92 -9.86 -8.57 -10.26
CA ARG A 92 -10.28 -7.16 -10.37
C ARG A 92 -10.09 -6.53 -11.74
N GLN A 93 -9.32 -7.13 -12.62
CA GLN A 93 -8.95 -6.52 -13.91
C GLN A 93 -9.12 -7.50 -15.06
N SER A 94 -9.40 -6.97 -16.26
CA SER A 94 -9.52 -7.79 -17.46
C SER A 94 -8.15 -8.31 -17.91
N GLU A 95 -8.14 -9.45 -18.58
CA GLU A 95 -6.91 -10.06 -19.15
C GLU A 95 -6.17 -9.13 -20.14
N ASN A 96 -6.89 -8.20 -20.77
CA ASN A 96 -6.32 -7.23 -21.72
C ASN A 96 -5.87 -5.91 -21.07
N SER A 97 -5.82 -5.83 -19.72
CA SER A 97 -5.37 -4.62 -19.03
C SER A 97 -3.85 -4.51 -19.05
N GLY A 98 -3.35 -3.38 -19.55
CA GLY A 98 -1.95 -3.03 -19.48
C GLY A 98 -1.48 -2.75 -18.06
N ILE A 99 -2.36 -2.25 -17.21
CA ILE A 99 -2.11 -2.06 -15.77
C ILE A 99 -1.80 -3.42 -15.14
N LEU A 100 -2.67 -4.41 -15.35
CA LEU A 100 -2.46 -5.77 -14.82
C LEU A 100 -1.19 -6.41 -15.38
N HIS A 101 -0.95 -6.26 -16.69
CA HIS A 101 0.25 -6.80 -17.35
C HIS A 101 1.52 -6.27 -16.69
N ASN A 102 1.64 -4.94 -16.55
CA ASN A 102 2.81 -4.31 -15.97
C ASN A 102 2.94 -4.60 -14.46
N ALA A 103 1.85 -4.58 -13.71
CA ALA A 103 1.84 -4.94 -12.30
C ALA A 103 2.31 -6.38 -12.07
N THR A 104 1.82 -7.33 -12.89
CA THR A 104 2.23 -8.75 -12.82
C THR A 104 3.71 -8.91 -13.14
N MET A 105 4.22 -8.20 -14.14
CA MET A 105 5.63 -8.22 -14.50
C MET A 105 6.51 -7.69 -13.37
N ILE A 106 6.15 -6.56 -12.76
CA ILE A 106 6.86 -5.98 -11.60
C ILE A 106 6.81 -6.94 -10.42
N ARG A 107 5.64 -7.50 -10.10
CA ARG A 107 5.48 -8.49 -9.03
C ARG A 107 6.41 -9.70 -9.21
N ARG A 108 6.53 -10.22 -10.43
CA ARG A 108 7.45 -11.33 -10.73
C ARG A 108 8.91 -10.97 -10.47
N LEU A 109 9.35 -9.76 -10.79
CA LEU A 109 10.70 -9.29 -10.48
C LEU A 109 10.95 -9.23 -8.97
N ILE A 110 9.98 -8.77 -8.18
CA ILE A 110 10.07 -8.70 -6.73
C ILE A 110 10.11 -10.11 -6.12
N THR A 111 9.19 -11.00 -6.50
CA THR A 111 9.06 -12.33 -5.88
C THR A 111 10.15 -13.32 -6.28
N HIS A 112 10.90 -13.06 -7.37
CA HIS A 112 12.03 -13.90 -7.81
C HIS A 112 13.39 -13.27 -7.50
N ASP A 113 13.46 -12.33 -6.56
CA ASP A 113 14.68 -11.61 -6.14
C ASP A 113 15.48 -10.97 -7.29
N GLN A 114 14.80 -10.63 -8.39
CA GLN A 114 15.41 -9.96 -9.54
C GLN A 114 15.41 -8.44 -9.38
N ILE A 115 15.62 -7.97 -8.16
CA ILE A 115 15.58 -6.53 -7.79
C ILE A 115 16.65 -5.68 -8.51
N THR A 116 17.67 -6.30 -9.09
CA THR A 116 18.70 -5.60 -9.89
C THR A 116 18.22 -5.26 -11.31
N GLN A 117 17.12 -5.85 -11.77
CA GLN A 117 16.55 -5.57 -13.07
C GLN A 117 15.54 -4.43 -13.00
N LEU A 118 15.80 -3.36 -13.78
CA LEU A 118 14.80 -2.31 -13.92
C LEU A 118 13.58 -2.81 -14.70
N PRO A 119 12.36 -2.59 -14.19
CA PRO A 119 11.15 -2.99 -14.88
C PRO A 119 11.01 -2.25 -16.21
N LYS A 120 10.66 -2.96 -17.28
CA LYS A 120 10.35 -2.40 -18.59
C LYS A 120 8.85 -2.27 -18.74
N ILE A 121 8.32 -1.09 -18.49
CA ILE A 121 6.89 -0.82 -18.61
C ILE A 121 6.45 -0.88 -20.07
N SER A 122 5.47 -1.71 -20.39
CA SER A 122 4.84 -1.80 -21.69
C SER A 122 3.68 -0.80 -21.78
N ILE A 123 3.82 0.20 -22.68
CA ILE A 123 2.87 1.32 -22.78
C ILE A 123 2.13 1.37 -24.12
N THR A 124 2.66 0.71 -25.17
CA THR A 124 2.14 0.88 -26.54
C THR A 124 1.11 -0.17 -26.96
N ALA A 125 0.94 -1.24 -26.18
CA ALA A 125 0.09 -2.36 -26.56
C ALA A 125 -1.32 -2.32 -25.91
N PHE A 126 -1.59 -1.34 -25.06
CA PHE A 126 -2.77 -1.33 -24.21
C PHE A 126 -3.53 -0.02 -24.29
N ALA A 127 -4.87 -0.11 -24.33
CA ALA A 127 -5.74 1.06 -24.42
C ALA A 127 -5.92 1.80 -23.08
N ASP A 128 -5.62 1.14 -21.97
CA ASP A 128 -5.76 1.65 -20.60
C ASP A 128 -4.49 2.34 -20.07
N ILE A 129 -3.43 2.43 -20.90
CA ILE A 129 -2.18 3.13 -20.53
C ILE A 129 -1.84 4.17 -21.59
N HIS A 130 -1.65 5.40 -21.14
CA HIS A 130 -1.24 6.51 -21.99
C HIS A 130 -0.04 7.24 -21.41
N VAL A 131 0.89 7.65 -22.29
CA VAL A 131 1.99 8.55 -21.92
C VAL A 131 1.55 9.97 -22.15
N VAL A 132 1.57 10.77 -21.09
CA VAL A 132 1.25 12.19 -21.15
C VAL A 132 2.54 13.00 -21.08
N ARG A 133 2.73 13.93 -22.02
CA ARG A 133 3.86 14.85 -22.01
C ARG A 133 3.65 15.90 -20.92
N GLY A 134 4.77 16.44 -20.39
CA GLY A 134 4.70 17.41 -19.30
C GLY A 134 3.96 18.70 -19.65
N ASP A 135 4.00 19.13 -20.92
CA ASP A 135 3.28 20.28 -21.44
C ASP A 135 1.77 20.05 -21.59
N GLU A 136 1.34 18.78 -21.74
CA GLU A 136 -0.06 18.37 -21.89
C GLU A 136 -0.70 17.97 -20.55
N LEU A 137 0.07 17.85 -19.46
CA LEU A 137 -0.36 17.26 -18.21
C LEU A 137 -1.55 17.98 -17.58
N ILE A 138 -1.57 19.31 -17.59
CA ILE A 138 -2.64 20.11 -17.00
C ILE A 138 -3.95 19.88 -17.75
N GLU A 139 -3.90 19.84 -19.08
CA GLU A 139 -5.05 19.60 -19.93
C GLU A 139 -5.63 18.19 -19.73
N GLN A 140 -4.74 17.19 -19.64
CA GLN A 140 -5.14 15.81 -19.37
C GLN A 140 -5.76 15.64 -17.99
N LEU A 141 -5.22 16.29 -16.95
CA LEU A 141 -5.82 16.29 -15.62
C LEU A 141 -7.19 16.98 -15.62
N ALA A 142 -7.31 18.13 -16.27
CA ALA A 142 -8.59 18.84 -16.40
C ALA A 142 -9.63 17.97 -17.13
N SER A 143 -9.22 17.29 -18.19
CA SER A 143 -10.06 16.34 -18.93
C SER A 143 -10.50 15.17 -18.04
N SER A 144 -9.60 14.57 -17.28
CA SER A 144 -9.93 13.48 -16.36
C SER A 144 -10.93 13.91 -15.29
N TYR A 145 -10.70 15.05 -14.64
CA TYR A 145 -11.64 15.59 -13.64
C TYR A 145 -13.00 15.93 -14.23
N SER A 146 -13.03 16.38 -15.50
CA SER A 146 -14.30 16.67 -16.19
C SER A 146 -15.07 15.43 -16.60
N GLN A 147 -14.38 14.35 -16.99
CA GLN A 147 -15.01 13.14 -17.53
C GLN A 147 -15.41 12.13 -16.45
N VAL A 148 -14.55 11.90 -15.48
CA VAL A 148 -14.76 10.87 -14.44
C VAL A 148 -14.96 11.46 -13.03
N GLY A 149 -14.61 12.71 -12.82
CA GLY A 149 -14.78 13.38 -11.53
C GLY A 149 -13.55 13.38 -10.65
N ILE A 150 -13.62 14.16 -9.55
CA ILE A 150 -12.52 14.32 -8.60
C ILE A 150 -12.32 13.04 -7.80
N ASP A 151 -13.41 12.38 -7.43
CA ASP A 151 -13.36 11.19 -6.56
C ASP A 151 -12.80 9.96 -7.29
N ASP A 152 -12.91 9.92 -8.62
CA ASP A 152 -12.42 8.84 -9.47
C ASP A 152 -11.06 9.13 -10.15
N THR A 153 -10.45 10.28 -9.84
CA THR A 153 -9.14 10.67 -10.38
C THR A 153 -8.10 10.79 -9.28
N ILE A 154 -7.01 10.03 -9.37
CA ILE A 154 -5.90 10.09 -8.41
C ILE A 154 -4.58 10.44 -9.11
N VAL A 155 -3.78 11.29 -8.48
CA VAL A 155 -2.41 11.61 -8.92
C VAL A 155 -1.41 10.99 -7.96
N VAL A 156 -0.65 10.00 -8.42
CA VAL A 156 0.37 9.33 -7.62
C VAL A 156 1.72 10.00 -7.84
N THR A 157 2.40 10.36 -6.75
CA THR A 157 3.71 11.02 -6.79
C THR A 157 4.73 10.31 -5.91
N ARG A 158 6.01 10.59 -6.15
CA ARG A 158 7.14 9.98 -5.44
C ARG A 158 7.36 10.53 -4.03
N SER A 159 6.81 11.69 -3.69
CA SER A 159 7.05 12.33 -2.39
C SER A 159 5.92 13.30 -2.01
N ASN A 160 5.74 13.51 -0.70
CA ASN A 160 4.78 14.48 -0.16
C ASN A 160 5.03 15.90 -0.68
N LYS A 161 6.30 16.29 -0.85
CA LYS A 161 6.64 17.60 -1.44
C LYS A 161 6.08 17.75 -2.85
N ARG A 162 6.20 16.71 -3.70
CA ARG A 162 5.60 16.73 -5.04
C ARG A 162 4.09 16.67 -4.99
N ALA A 163 3.50 15.85 -4.12
CA ALA A 163 2.05 15.78 -3.94
C ALA A 163 1.48 17.18 -3.62
N ASN A 164 2.10 17.91 -2.70
CA ASN A 164 1.68 19.26 -2.36
C ASN A 164 1.76 20.24 -3.54
N ILE A 165 2.83 20.16 -4.38
CA ILE A 165 2.95 20.99 -5.59
C ILE A 165 1.80 20.68 -6.57
N TYR A 166 1.50 19.38 -6.79
CA TYR A 166 0.38 18.98 -7.64
C TYR A 166 -0.96 19.42 -7.06
N ASN A 167 -1.19 19.23 -5.77
CA ASN A 167 -2.42 19.66 -5.11
C ASN A 167 -2.65 21.17 -5.26
N GLN A 168 -1.64 21.99 -5.03
CA GLN A 168 -1.74 23.44 -5.21
C GLN A 168 -2.02 23.79 -6.68
N GLY A 169 -1.29 23.19 -7.63
CA GLY A 169 -1.50 23.42 -9.05
C GLY A 169 -2.88 23.01 -9.56
N ILE A 170 -3.40 21.85 -9.11
CA ILE A 170 -4.74 21.35 -9.44
C ILE A 170 -5.81 22.28 -8.86
N ARG A 171 -5.68 22.65 -7.58
CA ARG A 171 -6.64 23.56 -6.92
C ARG A 171 -6.73 24.91 -7.65
N ALA A 172 -5.58 25.52 -7.94
CA ALA A 172 -5.54 26.85 -8.54
C ALA A 172 -5.91 26.87 -10.03
N ARG A 173 -5.51 25.85 -10.81
CA ARG A 173 -5.62 25.89 -12.29
C ARG A 173 -6.76 25.07 -12.86
N ILE A 174 -7.23 24.05 -12.11
CA ILE A 174 -8.28 23.14 -12.61
C ILE A 174 -9.57 23.31 -11.82
N LEU A 175 -9.48 23.48 -10.47
CA LEU A 175 -10.65 23.58 -9.61
C LEU A 175 -11.06 25.01 -9.29
N ASP A 176 -10.28 25.99 -9.75
CA ASP A 176 -10.49 27.43 -9.50
C ASP A 176 -10.71 27.78 -8.02
N ARG A 177 -9.92 27.12 -7.15
CA ARG A 177 -9.97 27.29 -5.68
C ARG A 177 -8.67 27.93 -5.20
N GLU A 178 -8.72 29.22 -4.89
CA GLU A 178 -7.54 29.99 -4.46
C GLU A 178 -7.26 29.91 -2.93
N GLU A 179 -8.21 29.49 -2.11
CA GLU A 179 -8.03 29.46 -0.66
C GLU A 179 -7.09 28.35 -0.21
N GLU A 180 -6.07 28.70 0.56
CA GLU A 180 -5.26 27.74 1.31
C GLU A 180 -6.12 27.03 2.36
N ILE A 181 -5.97 25.71 2.46
CA ILE A 181 -6.53 24.97 3.59
C ILE A 181 -5.67 25.30 4.80
N SER A 182 -6.23 26.08 5.73
CA SER A 182 -5.64 26.34 7.05
C SER A 182 -5.77 25.13 7.97
#